data_64a276e6cee777094cd0754f0e0bb2f9
#
_entry.id   64a276e6cee777094cd0754f0e0bb2f9
#
_cell.length_a   1.000
_cell.length_b   1.000
_cell.length_c   1.000
_cell.angle_alpha   90.00
_cell.angle_beta   90.00
_cell.angle_gamma   90.00
#
_symmetry.space_group_name_H-M   'P 1'
#
loop_
_entity.id
_entity.type
_entity.pdbx_description
1 polymer ?
#
loop_
_entity_poly.entity_id
_entity_poly.type
_entity_poly.pdbx_seq_one_letter_code
_entity_poly.pdbx_strand_id
1 'polypeptide(L)'
;MNEQTILIVDDENSIRELLALYFRKEGFHVEEAADGAQALLGLEKLKPDLVLLDIMMPILDGLEVCQQIRKHSNTPVILLTAKGEDEDRILGLEIGADDYITKPFNPREVVARVKAVLRRSPKTVDDHENGILQFPDLVINMVEHTVTAFGEPLALTQKERELLWFLASQPGKVLSRDQLLEKVRDYAYSGDTRTVDTHVKRLRKKLGLSDGVTAPWDIKTVWGIGYKFECQP
;
A
#
# COMPACT_ATOMS: atom_id res chain seq x y z
N MET A 1 17.00 -12.46 13.76
CA MET A 1 16.32 -11.60 12.77
C MET A 1 15.11 -12.40 12.31
N ASN A 2 13.88 -11.88 12.45
CA ASN A 2 12.72 -12.58 11.89
C ASN A 2 12.86 -12.56 10.37
N GLU A 3 12.96 -13.74 9.78
CA GLU A 3 13.01 -13.92 8.33
C GLU A 3 11.62 -13.61 7.76
N GLN A 4 11.52 -12.64 6.85
CA GLN A 4 10.24 -12.25 6.26
C GLN A 4 9.76 -13.35 5.31
N THR A 5 8.47 -13.69 5.39
CA THR A 5 7.85 -14.77 4.62
C THR A 5 7.08 -14.20 3.42
N ILE A 6 7.41 -14.70 2.22
CA ILE A 6 6.72 -14.40 0.97
C ILE A 6 5.90 -15.63 0.56
N LEU A 7 4.61 -15.43 0.32
CA LEU A 7 3.76 -16.44 -0.31
C LEU A 7 3.67 -16.17 -1.80
N ILE A 8 4.14 -17.12 -2.62
CA ILE A 8 4.07 -17.05 -4.09
C ILE A 8 2.92 -17.92 -4.56
N VAL A 9 2.00 -17.32 -5.30
CA VAL A 9 0.78 -17.96 -5.82
C VAL A 9 0.74 -17.82 -7.33
N ASP A 10 0.91 -18.92 -8.04
CA ASP A 10 0.90 -18.98 -9.50
C ASP A 10 0.61 -20.45 -9.89
N ASP A 11 -0.17 -20.75 -10.91
CA ASP A 11 -0.44 -22.11 -11.33
C ASP A 11 0.74 -22.72 -12.09
N GLU A 12 1.61 -21.90 -12.69
CA GLU A 12 2.82 -22.33 -13.36
C GLU A 12 3.96 -22.65 -12.37
N ASN A 13 4.30 -23.93 -12.23
CA ASN A 13 5.39 -24.39 -11.34
C ASN A 13 6.74 -23.74 -11.66
N SER A 14 7.04 -23.54 -12.94
CA SER A 14 8.27 -22.91 -13.41
C SER A 14 8.43 -21.45 -12.92
N ILE A 15 7.35 -20.71 -12.82
CA ILE A 15 7.33 -19.34 -12.31
C ILE A 15 7.55 -19.34 -10.80
N ARG A 16 6.84 -20.22 -10.07
CA ARG A 16 7.02 -20.35 -8.62
C ARG A 16 8.45 -20.70 -8.25
N GLU A 17 9.02 -21.74 -8.88
CA GLU A 17 10.41 -22.17 -8.63
C GLU A 17 11.42 -21.06 -8.95
N LEU A 18 11.25 -20.37 -10.08
CA LEU A 18 12.12 -19.26 -10.47
C LEU A 18 12.09 -18.13 -9.43
N LEU A 19 10.91 -17.67 -9.05
CA LEU A 19 10.76 -16.60 -8.07
C LEU A 19 11.27 -17.04 -6.69
N ALA A 20 10.94 -18.27 -6.26
CA ALA A 20 11.41 -18.82 -4.99
C ALA A 20 12.94 -18.85 -4.90
N LEU A 21 13.62 -19.25 -5.98
CA LEU A 21 15.09 -19.23 -6.04
C LEU A 21 15.66 -17.82 -5.79
N TYR A 22 15.08 -16.79 -6.44
CA TYR A 22 15.53 -15.42 -6.29
C TYR A 22 15.24 -14.86 -4.89
N PHE A 23 14.06 -15.12 -4.33
CA PHE A 23 13.72 -14.64 -2.98
C PHE A 23 14.53 -15.31 -1.87
N ARG A 24 14.72 -16.64 -1.94
CA ARG A 24 15.58 -17.38 -1.00
C ARG A 24 17.02 -16.88 -1.02
N LYS A 25 17.55 -16.53 -2.21
CA LYS A 25 18.88 -15.93 -2.34
C LYS A 25 18.99 -14.57 -1.64
N GLU A 26 17.89 -13.84 -1.54
CA GLU A 26 17.82 -12.54 -0.88
C GLU A 26 17.48 -12.64 0.61
N GLY A 27 17.41 -13.86 1.16
CA GLY A 27 17.20 -14.12 2.58
C GLY A 27 15.74 -14.12 3.03
N PHE A 28 14.79 -14.30 2.10
CA PHE A 28 13.38 -14.46 2.43
C PHE A 28 13.03 -15.93 2.67
N HIS A 29 12.13 -16.18 3.62
CA HIS A 29 11.42 -17.45 3.67
C HIS A 29 10.34 -17.46 2.59
N VAL A 30 10.22 -18.55 1.83
CA VAL A 30 9.31 -18.63 0.70
C VAL A 30 8.41 -19.84 0.82
N GLU A 31 7.13 -19.58 0.77
CA GLU A 31 6.06 -20.58 0.67
C GLU A 31 5.37 -20.45 -0.69
N GLU A 32 4.86 -21.55 -1.19
CA GLU A 32 4.31 -21.65 -2.54
C GLU A 32 2.89 -22.22 -2.51
N ALA A 33 2.01 -21.65 -3.34
CA ALA A 33 0.66 -22.17 -3.58
C ALA A 33 0.40 -22.26 -5.08
N ALA A 34 -0.25 -23.32 -5.52
CA ALA A 34 -0.50 -23.58 -6.94
C ALA A 34 -1.89 -23.08 -7.40
N ASP A 35 -2.72 -22.63 -6.47
CA ASP A 35 -4.07 -22.14 -6.75
C ASP A 35 -4.57 -21.19 -5.64
N GLY A 36 -5.69 -20.53 -5.91
CA GLY A 36 -6.28 -19.57 -4.97
C GLY A 36 -6.77 -20.18 -3.67
N ALA A 37 -7.21 -21.44 -3.65
CA ALA A 37 -7.67 -22.11 -2.44
C ALA A 37 -6.50 -22.39 -1.49
N GLN A 38 -5.37 -22.87 -2.04
CA GLN A 38 -4.13 -23.05 -1.28
C GLN A 38 -3.60 -21.73 -0.76
N ALA A 39 -3.71 -20.65 -1.55
CA ALA A 39 -3.30 -19.30 -1.16
C ALA A 39 -4.05 -18.82 0.09
N LEU A 40 -5.37 -18.96 0.12
CA LEU A 40 -6.20 -18.53 1.25
C LEU A 40 -5.89 -19.37 2.51
N LEU A 41 -5.71 -20.68 2.37
CA LEU A 41 -5.28 -21.55 3.48
C LEU A 41 -3.88 -21.20 3.99
N GLY A 42 -2.97 -20.89 3.06
CA GLY A 42 -1.63 -20.43 3.37
C GLY A 42 -1.63 -19.12 4.15
N LEU A 43 -2.45 -18.17 3.75
CA LEU A 43 -2.58 -16.87 4.41
C LEU A 43 -2.96 -17.02 5.90
N GLU A 44 -3.95 -17.87 6.20
CA GLU A 44 -4.40 -18.09 7.58
C GLU A 44 -3.34 -18.75 8.46
N LYS A 45 -2.64 -19.75 7.92
CA LYS A 45 -1.68 -20.57 8.67
C LYS A 45 -0.33 -19.90 8.83
N LEU A 46 0.18 -19.30 7.77
CA LEU A 46 1.55 -18.80 7.67
C LEU A 46 1.68 -17.33 8.05
N LYS A 47 0.60 -16.55 7.91
CA LYS A 47 0.60 -15.09 8.08
C LYS A 47 1.78 -14.44 7.35
N PRO A 48 1.88 -14.60 6.03
CA PRO A 48 3.02 -14.11 5.27
C PRO A 48 3.11 -12.58 5.35
N ASP A 49 4.32 -12.06 5.22
CA ASP A 49 4.58 -10.62 5.18
C ASP A 49 4.15 -9.99 3.85
N LEU A 50 4.07 -10.79 2.76
CA LEU A 50 3.60 -10.37 1.45
C LEU A 50 3.13 -11.57 0.62
N VAL A 51 2.14 -11.34 -0.24
CA VAL A 51 1.64 -12.30 -1.23
C VAL A 51 1.98 -11.80 -2.63
N LEU A 52 2.67 -12.62 -3.41
CA LEU A 52 2.76 -12.49 -4.88
C LEU A 52 1.68 -13.37 -5.48
N LEU A 53 0.78 -12.79 -6.28
CA LEU A 53 -0.45 -13.44 -6.71
C LEU A 53 -0.67 -13.30 -8.20
N ASP A 54 -0.66 -14.41 -8.93
CA ASP A 54 -1.06 -14.40 -10.34
C ASP A 54 -2.57 -14.15 -10.45
N ILE A 55 -2.95 -13.33 -11.43
CA ILE A 55 -4.36 -13.07 -11.73
C ILE A 55 -4.96 -14.27 -12.47
N MET A 56 -4.25 -14.79 -13.46
CA MET A 56 -4.76 -15.77 -14.40
C MET A 56 -4.61 -17.20 -13.88
N MET A 57 -5.35 -17.55 -12.83
CA MET A 57 -5.37 -18.90 -12.27
C MET A 57 -6.71 -19.59 -12.52
N PRO A 58 -6.73 -20.93 -12.68
CA PRO A 58 -7.95 -21.69 -12.81
C PRO A 58 -8.74 -21.74 -11.50
N ILE A 59 -10.07 -21.90 -11.60
CA ILE A 59 -11.03 -22.12 -10.50
C ILE A 59 -11.31 -20.84 -9.69
N LEU A 60 -10.31 -20.24 -9.08
CA LEU A 60 -10.40 -19.01 -8.30
C LEU A 60 -9.30 -18.07 -8.79
N ASP A 61 -9.69 -17.00 -9.47
CA ASP A 61 -8.74 -16.06 -10.04
C ASP A 61 -8.07 -15.18 -8.96
N GLY A 62 -6.96 -14.55 -9.32
CA GLY A 62 -6.18 -13.76 -8.38
C GLY A 62 -6.91 -12.51 -7.89
N LEU A 63 -7.83 -11.94 -8.65
CA LEU A 63 -8.62 -10.77 -8.21
C LEU A 63 -9.61 -11.17 -7.12
N GLU A 64 -10.27 -12.32 -7.28
CA GLU A 64 -11.16 -12.87 -6.26
C GLU A 64 -10.41 -13.22 -4.98
N VAL A 65 -9.21 -13.84 -5.11
CA VAL A 65 -8.32 -14.14 -3.98
C VAL A 65 -7.92 -12.84 -3.27
N CYS A 66 -7.49 -11.82 -4.01
CA CYS A 66 -7.12 -10.51 -3.47
C CYS A 66 -8.28 -9.88 -2.70
N GLN A 67 -9.48 -9.92 -3.26
CA GLN A 67 -10.69 -9.42 -2.61
C GLN A 67 -10.99 -10.15 -1.29
N GLN A 68 -10.82 -11.47 -1.27
CA GLN A 68 -11.00 -12.25 -0.04
C GLN A 68 -9.94 -11.94 1.01
N ILE A 69 -8.67 -11.79 0.59
CA ILE A 69 -7.59 -11.35 1.48
C ILE A 69 -7.97 -10.03 2.14
N ARG A 70 -8.45 -9.05 1.38
CA ARG A 70 -8.79 -7.71 1.88
C ARG A 70 -9.97 -7.68 2.86
N LYS A 71 -10.85 -8.68 2.86
CA LYS A 71 -11.94 -8.79 3.86
C LYS A 71 -11.42 -9.12 5.26
N HIS A 72 -10.28 -9.80 5.36
CA HIS A 72 -9.81 -10.38 6.62
C HIS A 72 -8.36 -10.01 6.97
N SER A 73 -7.60 -9.42 6.04
CA SER A 73 -6.18 -9.14 6.21
C SER A 73 -5.73 -7.90 5.44
N ASN A 74 -4.75 -7.20 6.01
CA ASN A 74 -4.01 -6.11 5.36
C ASN A 74 -2.65 -6.58 4.82
N THR A 75 -2.41 -7.88 4.73
CA THR A 75 -1.18 -8.43 4.16
C THR A 75 -0.95 -7.84 2.77
N PRO A 76 0.21 -7.25 2.48
CA PRO A 76 0.53 -6.70 1.18
C PRO A 76 0.37 -7.73 0.06
N VAL A 77 -0.28 -7.32 -1.04
CA VAL A 77 -0.51 -8.16 -2.23
C VAL A 77 0.06 -7.45 -3.46
N ILE A 78 0.93 -8.15 -4.19
CA ILE A 78 1.39 -7.73 -5.51
C ILE A 78 0.79 -8.68 -6.54
N LEU A 79 0.06 -8.12 -7.51
CA LEU A 79 -0.55 -8.90 -8.59
C LEU A 79 0.45 -9.13 -9.73
N LEU A 80 0.48 -10.35 -10.25
CA LEU A 80 1.15 -10.69 -11.50
C LEU A 80 0.09 -10.76 -12.61
N THR A 81 0.26 -9.99 -13.69
CA THR A 81 -0.76 -9.83 -14.74
C THR A 81 -0.17 -10.00 -16.12
N ALA A 82 -0.96 -10.43 -17.09
CA ALA A 82 -0.54 -10.50 -18.49
C ALA A 82 -0.40 -9.09 -19.09
N LYS A 83 0.45 -8.96 -20.11
CA LYS A 83 0.65 -7.69 -20.83
C LYS A 83 -0.58 -7.39 -21.69
N GLY A 84 -1.21 -6.24 -21.50
CA GLY A 84 -2.32 -5.75 -22.34
C GLY A 84 -3.68 -5.68 -21.65
N GLU A 85 -3.81 -6.14 -20.41
CA GLU A 85 -5.05 -6.10 -19.64
C GLU A 85 -5.05 -4.89 -18.68
N ASP A 86 -5.16 -3.68 -19.27
CA ASP A 86 -5.21 -2.45 -18.48
C ASP A 86 -6.46 -2.42 -17.56
N GLU A 87 -7.53 -3.11 -17.93
CA GLU A 87 -8.75 -3.24 -17.13
C GLU A 87 -8.50 -4.04 -15.85
N ASP A 88 -7.78 -5.16 -15.92
CA ASP A 88 -7.43 -5.98 -14.73
C ASP A 88 -6.51 -5.24 -13.77
N ARG A 89 -5.63 -4.38 -14.30
CA ARG A 89 -4.75 -3.54 -13.49
C ARG A 89 -5.52 -2.49 -12.70
N ILE A 90 -6.47 -1.82 -13.37
CA ILE A 90 -7.33 -0.81 -12.73
C ILE A 90 -8.20 -1.50 -11.67
N LEU A 91 -8.82 -2.62 -12.02
CA LEU A 91 -9.66 -3.39 -11.11
C LEU A 91 -8.87 -3.94 -9.91
N GLY A 92 -7.65 -4.47 -10.13
CA GLY A 92 -6.79 -4.95 -9.04
C GLY A 92 -6.42 -3.86 -8.02
N LEU A 93 -6.16 -2.64 -8.50
CA LEU A 93 -5.88 -1.50 -7.63
C LEU A 93 -7.14 -1.00 -6.89
N GLU A 94 -8.31 -1.05 -7.54
CA GLU A 94 -9.60 -0.73 -6.89
C GLU A 94 -9.96 -1.75 -5.80
N ILE A 95 -9.63 -3.02 -6.00
CA ILE A 95 -9.81 -4.11 -5.03
C ILE A 95 -8.84 -3.97 -3.86
N GLY A 96 -7.73 -3.24 -4.03
CA GLY A 96 -6.80 -2.93 -2.95
C GLY A 96 -5.45 -3.67 -3.02
N ALA A 97 -5.02 -4.12 -4.19
CA ALA A 97 -3.65 -4.57 -4.39
C ALA A 97 -2.65 -3.42 -4.13
N ASP A 98 -1.47 -3.76 -3.61
CA ASP A 98 -0.42 -2.78 -3.24
C ASP A 98 0.48 -2.41 -4.42
N ASP A 99 0.65 -3.33 -5.37
CA ASP A 99 1.37 -3.13 -6.65
C ASP A 99 0.94 -4.20 -7.65
N TYR A 100 1.38 -4.07 -8.90
CA TYR A 100 1.23 -5.09 -9.93
C TYR A 100 2.49 -5.17 -10.79
N ILE A 101 2.71 -6.34 -11.40
CA ILE A 101 3.85 -6.62 -12.27
C ILE A 101 3.35 -7.32 -13.52
N THR A 102 3.67 -6.80 -14.68
CA THR A 102 3.26 -7.40 -15.95
C THR A 102 4.19 -8.54 -16.38
N LYS A 103 3.61 -9.68 -16.76
CA LYS A 103 4.33 -10.78 -17.45
C LYS A 103 4.56 -10.41 -18.93
N PRO A 104 5.75 -10.69 -19.51
CA PRO A 104 6.92 -11.27 -18.90
C PRO A 104 7.71 -10.26 -18.06
N PHE A 105 8.22 -10.68 -16.91
CA PHE A 105 8.96 -9.86 -15.99
C PHE A 105 10.41 -10.33 -15.79
N ASN A 106 11.26 -9.43 -15.31
CA ASN A 106 12.57 -9.80 -14.82
C ASN A 106 12.47 -10.17 -13.32
N PRO A 107 12.91 -11.37 -12.87
CA PRO A 107 12.84 -11.76 -11.46
C PRO A 107 13.52 -10.77 -10.50
N ARG A 108 14.57 -10.08 -10.94
CA ARG A 108 15.23 -9.03 -10.14
C ARG A 108 14.32 -7.80 -9.94
N GLU A 109 13.47 -7.48 -10.92
CA GLU A 109 12.48 -6.43 -10.80
C GLU A 109 11.43 -6.81 -9.76
N VAL A 110 10.93 -8.06 -9.82
CA VAL A 110 9.96 -8.58 -8.83
C VAL A 110 10.52 -8.46 -7.42
N VAL A 111 11.76 -8.91 -7.20
CA VAL A 111 12.43 -8.78 -5.90
C VAL A 111 12.55 -7.32 -5.46
N ALA A 112 12.93 -6.41 -6.35
CA ALA A 112 13.06 -5.00 -6.02
C ALA A 112 11.71 -4.38 -5.61
N ARG A 113 10.62 -4.73 -6.29
CA ARG A 113 9.26 -4.28 -5.97
C ARG A 113 8.77 -4.84 -4.63
N VAL A 114 8.96 -6.14 -4.41
CA VAL A 114 8.63 -6.78 -3.12
C VAL A 114 9.36 -6.10 -1.97
N LYS A 115 10.67 -5.87 -2.10
CA LYS A 115 11.45 -5.13 -1.10
C LYS A 115 10.91 -3.71 -0.89
N ALA A 116 10.48 -3.03 -1.95
CA ALA A 116 9.91 -1.70 -1.86
C ALA A 116 8.56 -1.71 -1.11
N VAL A 117 7.69 -2.67 -1.37
CA VAL A 117 6.41 -2.84 -0.67
C VAL A 117 6.63 -3.21 0.79
N LEU A 118 7.50 -4.19 1.08
CA LEU A 118 7.83 -4.59 2.45
C LEU A 118 8.51 -3.48 3.27
N ARG A 119 9.30 -2.61 2.64
CA ARG A 119 9.86 -1.42 3.29
C ARG A 119 8.79 -0.41 3.66
N ARG A 120 7.66 -0.38 2.94
CA ARG A 120 6.48 0.45 3.26
C ARG A 120 5.66 -0.12 4.42
N SER A 121 5.79 -1.43 4.72
CA SER A 121 5.34 -2.01 5.99
C SER A 121 6.14 -1.38 7.14
N PRO A 122 5.53 -1.02 8.28
CA PRO A 122 6.05 -0.03 9.24
C PRO A 122 7.27 -0.46 10.05
N LYS A 123 8.29 -1.07 9.42
CA LYS A 123 9.54 -1.43 10.11
C LYS A 123 10.67 -0.41 10.01
N THR A 124 10.51 0.68 9.25
CA THR A 124 11.52 1.73 9.19
C THR A 124 10.91 3.10 8.97
N VAL A 125 10.47 3.71 10.04
CA VAL A 125 10.47 5.16 10.15
C VAL A 125 11.24 5.49 11.43
N ASP A 126 12.49 5.90 11.27
CA ASP A 126 13.17 6.69 12.28
C ASP A 126 12.28 7.88 12.66
N ASP A 127 12.13 8.08 13.95
CA ASP A 127 11.59 9.21 14.68
C ASP A 127 10.14 9.21 15.20
N HIS A 128 9.34 8.13 15.07
CA HIS A 128 8.19 8.02 15.95
C HIS A 128 8.10 6.59 16.48
N GLU A 129 8.59 6.37 17.67
CA GLU A 129 8.89 5.06 18.31
C GLU A 129 7.77 4.02 18.31
N ASN A 130 6.55 4.35 17.84
CA ASN A 130 5.42 3.41 17.88
C ASN A 130 4.52 3.41 16.62
N GLY A 131 4.86 4.12 15.53
CA GLY A 131 3.98 4.19 14.34
C GLY A 131 2.63 4.88 14.57
N ILE A 132 2.54 5.71 15.64
CA ILE A 132 1.33 6.45 16.00
C ILE A 132 1.65 7.95 16.05
N LEU A 133 0.89 8.75 15.29
CA LEU A 133 0.90 10.20 15.42
C LEU A 133 -0.38 10.62 16.13
N GLN A 134 -0.23 11.45 17.17
CA GLN A 134 -1.34 11.96 17.94
C GLN A 134 -1.30 13.50 17.98
N PHE A 135 -2.39 14.09 17.51
CA PHE A 135 -2.66 15.52 17.58
C PHE A 135 -3.98 15.74 18.32
N PRO A 136 -4.29 16.95 18.75
CA PRO A 136 -5.63 17.23 19.28
C PRO A 136 -6.69 16.81 18.25
N ASP A 137 -7.63 15.95 18.66
CA ASP A 137 -8.73 15.43 17.84
C ASP A 137 -8.30 14.64 16.57
N LEU A 138 -7.04 14.20 16.45
CA LEU A 138 -6.57 13.35 15.33
C LEU A 138 -5.56 12.32 15.82
N VAL A 139 -5.84 11.05 15.60
CA VAL A 139 -4.90 9.95 15.83
C VAL A 139 -4.70 9.18 14.52
N ILE A 140 -3.45 9.03 14.12
CA ILE A 140 -3.06 8.27 12.93
C ILE A 140 -2.23 7.08 13.43
N ASN A 141 -2.76 5.86 13.31
CA ASN A 141 -2.09 4.64 13.72
C ASN A 141 -1.76 3.82 12.47
N MET A 142 -0.47 3.79 12.10
CA MET A 142 0.00 3.04 10.94
C MET A 142 0.20 1.56 11.24
N VAL A 143 0.29 1.18 12.52
CA VAL A 143 0.41 -0.23 12.94
C VAL A 143 -0.92 -0.94 12.80
N GLU A 144 -2.00 -0.30 13.26
CA GLU A 144 -3.36 -0.83 13.16
C GLU A 144 -4.06 -0.41 11.87
N HIS A 145 -3.40 0.41 11.03
CA HIS A 145 -3.97 0.97 9.81
C HIS A 145 -5.27 1.76 10.04
N THR A 146 -5.38 2.42 11.18
CA THR A 146 -6.55 3.20 11.58
C THR A 146 -6.25 4.69 11.63
N VAL A 147 -7.27 5.49 11.35
CA VAL A 147 -7.25 6.93 11.57
C VAL A 147 -8.55 7.31 12.26
N THR A 148 -8.46 8.06 13.35
CA THR A 148 -9.62 8.64 14.03
C THR A 148 -9.51 10.15 14.04
N ALA A 149 -10.61 10.84 13.74
CA ALA A 149 -10.69 12.29 13.87
C ALA A 149 -11.96 12.65 14.65
N PHE A 150 -11.83 13.58 15.60
CA PHE A 150 -12.93 13.99 16.49
C PHE A 150 -13.59 12.83 17.25
N GLY A 151 -12.78 11.79 17.57
CA GLY A 151 -13.26 10.57 18.24
C GLY A 151 -13.90 9.52 17.33
N GLU A 152 -14.13 9.83 16.06
CA GLU A 152 -14.77 8.94 15.11
C GLU A 152 -13.75 8.28 14.15
N PRO A 153 -13.89 6.99 13.84
CA PRO A 153 -13.02 6.31 12.88
C PRO A 153 -13.27 6.80 11.45
N LEU A 154 -12.19 7.07 10.73
CA LEU A 154 -12.25 7.53 9.34
C LEU A 154 -11.92 6.40 8.36
N ALA A 155 -12.80 6.18 7.41
CA ALA A 155 -12.59 5.25 6.30
C ALA A 155 -11.66 5.87 5.24
N LEU A 156 -10.34 5.81 5.47
CA LEU A 156 -9.33 6.23 4.50
C LEU A 156 -8.84 5.01 3.71
N THR A 157 -8.62 5.22 2.40
CA THR A 157 -7.86 4.26 1.62
C THR A 157 -6.41 4.22 2.10
N GLN A 158 -5.67 3.18 1.77
CA GLN A 158 -4.26 3.07 2.15
C GLN A 158 -3.46 4.30 1.70
N LYS A 159 -3.63 4.74 0.45
CA LYS A 159 -2.94 5.92 -0.11
C LYS A 159 -3.30 7.24 0.58
N GLU A 160 -4.57 7.42 0.93
CA GLU A 160 -4.99 8.58 1.70
C GLU A 160 -4.37 8.58 3.10
N ARG A 161 -4.25 7.42 3.74
CA ARG A 161 -3.63 7.26 5.06
C ARG A 161 -2.11 7.48 4.98
N GLU A 162 -1.43 6.91 3.99
CA GLU A 162 0.01 7.13 3.76
C GLU A 162 0.31 8.61 3.46
N LEU A 163 -0.52 9.27 2.65
CA LEU A 163 -0.40 10.69 2.34
C LEU A 163 -0.59 11.54 3.60
N LEU A 164 -1.63 11.25 4.40
CA LEU A 164 -1.87 11.94 5.68
C LEU A 164 -0.71 11.73 6.64
N TRP A 165 -0.24 10.50 6.80
CA TRP A 165 0.92 10.18 7.62
C TRP A 165 2.16 10.96 7.21
N PHE A 166 2.48 10.97 5.91
CA PHE A 166 3.66 11.66 5.41
C PHE A 166 3.60 13.17 5.60
N LEU A 167 2.42 13.76 5.46
CA LEU A 167 2.20 15.18 5.75
C LEU A 167 2.30 15.46 7.25
N ALA A 168 1.63 14.65 8.08
CA ALA A 168 1.54 14.84 9.51
C ALA A 168 2.84 14.48 10.27
N SER A 169 3.69 13.61 9.73
CA SER A 169 5.00 13.29 10.31
C SER A 169 6.01 14.45 10.22
N GLN A 170 5.71 15.47 9.42
CA GLN A 170 6.58 16.64 9.25
C GLN A 170 5.78 17.95 9.40
N PRO A 171 5.20 18.22 10.59
CA PRO A 171 4.35 19.39 10.80
C PRO A 171 5.10 20.69 10.48
N GLY A 172 4.43 21.63 9.82
CA GLY A 172 5.01 22.92 9.44
C GLY A 172 5.91 22.90 8.20
N LYS A 173 6.37 21.71 7.77
CA LYS A 173 7.21 21.59 6.57
C LYS A 173 6.36 21.58 5.30
N VAL A 174 6.81 22.36 4.30
CA VAL A 174 6.20 22.35 2.96
C VAL A 174 6.77 21.17 2.18
N LEU A 175 5.89 20.29 1.72
CA LEU A 175 6.24 19.17 0.86
C LEU A 175 5.79 19.48 -0.57
N SER A 176 6.71 19.31 -1.53
CA SER A 176 6.40 19.56 -2.93
C SER A 176 5.43 18.51 -3.49
N ARG A 177 4.72 18.85 -4.59
CA ARG A 177 3.85 17.88 -5.27
C ARG A 177 4.59 16.64 -5.74
N ASP A 178 5.85 16.77 -6.17
CA ASP A 178 6.68 15.65 -6.60
C ASP A 178 7.03 14.74 -5.42
N GLN A 179 7.40 15.30 -4.26
CA GLN A 179 7.65 14.53 -3.04
C GLN A 179 6.40 13.78 -2.56
N LEU A 180 5.23 14.39 -2.66
CA LEU A 180 3.96 13.77 -2.32
C LEU A 180 3.55 12.74 -3.37
N LEU A 181 3.80 13.01 -4.65
CA LEU A 181 3.54 12.09 -5.74
C LEU A 181 4.33 10.79 -5.56
N GLU A 182 5.60 10.86 -5.16
CA GLU A 182 6.41 9.67 -4.86
C GLU A 182 5.80 8.77 -3.78
N LYS A 183 5.01 9.33 -2.85
CA LYS A 183 4.33 8.58 -1.78
C LYS A 183 2.98 7.98 -2.21
N VAL A 184 2.34 8.59 -3.23
CA VAL A 184 1.05 8.14 -3.76
C VAL A 184 1.20 7.37 -5.07
N ARG A 185 2.43 7.38 -5.64
CA ARG A 185 2.73 6.85 -6.96
C ARG A 185 2.70 5.32 -6.96
N ASP A 186 1.85 4.76 -7.81
CA ASP A 186 2.05 3.42 -8.32
C ASP A 186 3.13 3.47 -9.39
N TYR A 187 4.07 2.54 -9.38
CA TYR A 187 5.22 2.48 -10.30
C TYR A 187 4.86 2.41 -11.79
N ALA A 188 3.60 2.31 -12.13
CA ALA A 188 3.11 2.12 -13.48
C ALA A 188 2.42 3.33 -14.12
N TYR A 189 2.21 4.40 -13.39
CA TYR A 189 1.58 5.59 -13.93
C TYR A 189 2.59 6.73 -13.92
N SER A 190 2.91 7.29 -15.09
CA SER A 190 3.50 8.62 -15.23
C SER A 190 2.45 9.65 -14.81
N GLY A 191 2.01 9.57 -13.54
CA GLY A 191 0.93 10.36 -13.00
C GLY A 191 1.31 11.83 -13.02
N ASP A 192 0.46 12.61 -13.64
CA ASP A 192 0.48 14.08 -13.55
C ASP A 192 0.36 14.45 -12.04
N THR A 193 1.07 15.47 -11.63
CA THR A 193 1.00 16.08 -10.28
C THR A 193 -0.43 16.45 -9.85
N ARG A 194 -1.38 16.55 -10.78
CA ARG A 194 -2.82 16.67 -10.55
C ARG A 194 -3.42 15.53 -9.73
N THR A 195 -2.80 14.36 -9.75
CA THR A 195 -3.24 13.21 -8.93
C THR A 195 -3.11 13.51 -7.44
N VAL A 196 -2.05 14.19 -7.02
CA VAL A 196 -1.83 14.63 -5.63
C VAL A 196 -2.94 15.59 -5.19
N ASP A 197 -3.28 16.57 -6.02
CA ASP A 197 -4.31 17.58 -5.72
C ASP A 197 -5.68 16.88 -5.50
N THR A 198 -5.98 15.83 -6.28
CA THR A 198 -7.20 15.03 -6.14
C THR A 198 -7.20 14.26 -4.82
N HIS A 199 -6.09 13.61 -4.44
CA HIS A 199 -5.98 12.88 -3.18
C HIS A 199 -6.08 13.83 -1.98
N VAL A 200 -5.41 14.97 -2.02
CA VAL A 200 -5.51 15.99 -0.95
C VAL A 200 -6.94 16.53 -0.83
N LYS A 201 -7.62 16.78 -1.94
CA LYS A 201 -9.03 17.23 -1.92
C LYS A 201 -9.95 16.20 -1.26
N ARG A 202 -9.79 14.90 -1.63
CA ARG A 202 -10.57 13.81 -1.02
C ARG A 202 -10.25 13.65 0.46
N LEU A 203 -8.98 13.72 0.82
CA LEU A 203 -8.52 13.62 2.19
C LEU A 203 -9.09 14.75 3.05
N ARG A 204 -9.02 16.00 2.60
CA ARG A 204 -9.64 17.15 3.29
C ARG A 204 -11.15 16.95 3.51
N LYS A 205 -11.86 16.45 2.49
CA LYS A 205 -13.29 16.16 2.61
C LYS A 205 -13.56 15.10 3.68
N LYS A 206 -12.82 14.00 3.68
CA LYS A 206 -12.98 12.93 4.68
C LYS A 206 -12.61 13.37 6.10
N LEU A 207 -11.64 14.26 6.22
CA LEU A 207 -11.22 14.88 7.48
C LEU A 207 -12.18 16.00 7.96
N GLY A 208 -13.25 16.30 7.21
CA GLY A 208 -14.21 17.36 7.56
C GLY A 208 -13.69 18.79 7.31
N LEU A 209 -12.48 18.96 6.80
CA LEU A 209 -11.85 20.29 6.59
C LEU A 209 -12.52 21.11 5.48
N SER A 210 -13.32 20.49 4.62
CA SER A 210 -14.04 21.17 3.52
C SER A 210 -15.36 21.79 3.96
N ASP A 211 -15.90 21.39 5.10
CA ASP A 211 -17.25 21.74 5.56
C ASP A 211 -17.25 22.82 6.65
N GLY A 212 -16.14 23.59 6.76
CA GLY A 212 -16.01 24.68 7.72
C GLY A 212 -15.80 24.24 9.17
N VAL A 213 -15.47 22.99 9.40
CA VAL A 213 -15.08 22.48 10.73
C VAL A 213 -13.76 23.12 11.12
N THR A 214 -13.75 23.79 12.26
CA THR A 214 -12.52 24.34 12.84
C THR A 214 -11.77 23.24 13.57
N ALA A 215 -10.77 22.66 12.90
CA ALA A 215 -9.86 21.69 13.51
C ALA A 215 -8.61 22.40 14.04
N PRO A 216 -7.98 21.89 15.11
CA PRO A 216 -6.69 22.40 15.58
C PRO A 216 -5.53 22.08 14.63
N TRP A 217 -5.79 21.42 13.55
CA TRP A 217 -4.85 21.05 12.49
C TRP A 217 -5.50 21.24 11.11
N ASP A 218 -4.67 21.41 10.07
CA ASP A 218 -5.14 21.57 8.69
C ASP A 218 -4.06 21.13 7.69
N ILE A 219 -4.49 20.75 6.50
CA ILE A 219 -3.60 20.55 5.35
C ILE A 219 -3.64 21.80 4.48
N LYS A 220 -2.66 22.67 4.62
CA LYS A 220 -2.58 23.95 3.88
C LYS A 220 -2.01 23.76 2.48
N THR A 221 -2.56 24.49 1.52
CA THR A 221 -1.97 24.62 0.17
C THR A 221 -0.93 25.73 0.18
N VAL A 222 0.28 25.43 -0.25
CA VAL A 222 1.32 26.41 -0.54
C VAL A 222 1.37 26.59 -2.05
N TRP A 223 0.82 27.70 -2.52
CA TRP A 223 0.65 27.96 -3.94
C TRP A 223 1.99 27.90 -4.71
N GLY A 224 1.97 27.23 -5.86
CA GLY A 224 3.16 27.02 -6.69
C GLY A 224 4.14 25.95 -6.18
N ILE A 225 4.04 25.48 -4.90
CA ILE A 225 4.99 24.53 -4.30
C ILE A 225 4.31 23.18 -4.00
N GLY A 226 3.33 23.16 -3.10
CA GLY A 226 2.74 21.90 -2.64
C GLY A 226 1.81 22.06 -1.45
N TYR A 227 1.99 21.19 -0.45
CA TYR A 227 1.13 21.12 0.71
C TYR A 227 1.92 21.05 2.01
N LYS A 228 1.27 21.44 3.10
CA LYS A 228 1.84 21.44 4.45
C LYS A 228 0.77 21.03 5.46
N PHE A 229 1.13 20.18 6.41
CA PHE A 229 0.30 19.91 7.58
C PHE A 229 0.64 20.94 8.65
N GLU A 230 -0.36 21.64 9.15
CA GLU A 230 -0.24 22.57 10.28
C GLU A 230 -1.05 22.06 11.44
N CYS A 231 -0.46 22.06 12.63
CA CYS A 231 -1.17 21.88 13.89
C CYS A 231 -1.01 23.15 14.71
N GLN A 232 -2.11 23.67 15.20
CA GLN A 232 -2.08 24.78 16.18
C GLN A 232 -1.73 24.17 17.54
N PRO A 233 -0.87 24.85 18.31
CA PRO A 233 -0.49 24.39 19.64
C PRO A 233 -1.66 24.36 20.60
#